data_432c4effea64297c313b2098aa0abdba
#
_entry.id   432c4effea64297c313b2098aa0abdba
#
_cell.length_a   1.000
_cell.length_b   1.000
_cell.length_c   1.000
_cell.angle_alpha   90.00
_cell.angle_beta   90.00
_cell.angle_gamma   90.00
#
_symmetry.space_group_name_H-M   'P 1'
#
loop_
_entity.id
_entity.type
_entity.pdbx_description
1 polymer ?
#
loop_
_entity_poly.entity_id
_entity_poly.type
_entity_poly.pdbx_seq_one_letter_code
_entity_poly.pdbx_strand_id
1 'polypeptide(L)'
;MLANYFGSVRFVYNHFLAKRKEQYEQTRKSSNYYEQAKELTAMKKTEAFSWLKEINSQTLQHALRHLETAYVNFFKGRTRFPRFHSKKHGGSFAVPQHFKVEGNRIFIPKFKGGIRFAKSQDVLGELRNMTVSVTPGGKYYVCIMAQSMPTLRLVFSKSPTSTCAMMQT
;
A
#
# COMPACT_ATOMS: atom_id res chain seq x y z
N MET A 1 -14.94 5.21 -4.74
CA MET A 1 -13.56 5.10 -5.28
C MET A 1 -12.54 4.57 -4.28
N LEU A 2 -12.36 5.15 -3.09
CA LEU A 2 -11.40 4.62 -2.07
C LEU A 2 -11.67 3.16 -1.70
N ALA A 3 -12.94 2.79 -1.53
CA ALA A 3 -13.33 1.41 -1.24
C ALA A 3 -12.81 0.41 -2.29
N ASN A 4 -12.76 0.81 -3.57
CA ASN A 4 -12.22 -0.02 -4.65
C ASN A 4 -10.70 -0.22 -4.49
N TYR A 5 -9.95 0.81 -4.08
CA TYR A 5 -8.53 0.67 -3.79
C TYR A 5 -8.27 -0.33 -2.66
N PHE A 6 -8.98 -0.20 -1.54
CA PHE A 6 -8.88 -1.16 -0.42
C PHE A 6 -9.29 -2.58 -0.84
N GLY A 7 -10.37 -2.69 -1.60
CA GLY A 7 -10.85 -3.97 -2.14
C GLY A 7 -9.83 -4.63 -3.03
N SER A 8 -9.25 -3.89 -3.98
CA SER A 8 -8.27 -4.38 -4.94
C SER A 8 -6.97 -4.82 -4.27
N VAL A 9 -6.45 -4.03 -3.35
CA VAL A 9 -5.22 -4.36 -2.61
C VAL A 9 -5.43 -5.62 -1.76
N ARG A 10 -6.58 -5.71 -1.06
CA ARG A 10 -6.93 -6.90 -0.28
C ARG A 10 -7.11 -8.13 -1.17
N PHE A 11 -7.77 -7.98 -2.33
CA PHE A 11 -7.94 -9.06 -3.30
C PHE A 11 -6.59 -9.58 -3.78
N VAL A 12 -5.70 -8.70 -4.25
CA VAL A 12 -4.38 -9.08 -4.73
C VAL A 12 -3.58 -9.79 -3.65
N TYR A 13 -3.53 -9.24 -2.44
CA TYR A 13 -2.83 -9.87 -1.32
C TYR A 13 -3.37 -11.28 -1.03
N ASN A 14 -4.69 -11.42 -0.89
CA ASN A 14 -5.33 -12.69 -0.55
C ASN A 14 -5.22 -13.71 -1.67
N HIS A 15 -5.37 -13.30 -2.92
CA HIS A 15 -5.26 -14.16 -4.09
C HIS A 15 -3.86 -14.80 -4.17
N PHE A 16 -2.82 -13.97 -4.06
CA PHE A 16 -1.44 -14.46 -4.13
C PHE A 16 -1.01 -15.21 -2.88
N LEU A 17 -1.58 -14.90 -1.72
CA LEU A 17 -1.38 -15.71 -0.52
C LEU A 17 -1.98 -17.13 -0.69
N ALA A 18 -3.21 -17.24 -1.18
CA ALA A 18 -3.86 -18.52 -1.44
C ALA A 18 -3.05 -19.35 -2.46
N LYS A 19 -2.70 -18.72 -3.58
CA LYS A 19 -1.94 -19.39 -4.65
C LYS A 19 -0.57 -19.87 -4.18
N ARG A 20 0.15 -19.05 -3.41
CA ARG A 20 1.46 -19.41 -2.86
C ARG A 20 1.37 -20.60 -1.90
N LYS A 21 0.30 -20.64 -1.09
CA LYS A 21 0.03 -21.76 -0.20
C LYS A 21 -0.23 -23.04 -0.99
N GLU A 22 -1.13 -22.99 -1.96
CA GLU A 22 -1.46 -24.12 -2.84
C GLU A 22 -0.24 -24.64 -3.61
N GLN A 23 0.53 -23.73 -4.22
CA GLN A 23 1.76 -24.09 -4.92
C GLN A 23 2.77 -24.81 -4.00
N TYR A 24 2.92 -24.32 -2.77
CA TYR A 24 3.82 -24.96 -1.81
C TYR A 24 3.33 -26.35 -1.39
N GLU A 25 2.03 -26.54 -1.23
CA GLU A 25 1.44 -27.86 -0.92
C GLU A 25 1.70 -28.87 -2.04
N GLN A 26 1.63 -28.44 -3.30
CA GLN A 26 1.82 -29.29 -4.48
C GLN A 26 3.30 -29.55 -4.81
N THR A 27 4.12 -28.53 -4.78
CA THR A 27 5.49 -28.59 -5.33
C THR A 27 6.59 -28.45 -4.29
N ARG A 28 6.25 -28.11 -3.03
CA ARG A 28 7.19 -27.75 -1.95
C ARG A 28 8.10 -26.56 -2.31
N LYS A 29 7.79 -25.85 -3.40
CA LYS A 29 8.48 -24.63 -3.83
C LYS A 29 7.58 -23.41 -3.62
N SER A 30 8.15 -22.33 -3.10
CA SER A 30 7.43 -21.07 -2.89
C SER A 30 7.75 -20.10 -4.01
N SER A 31 6.73 -19.50 -4.63
CA SER A 31 6.92 -18.44 -5.60
C SER A 31 7.51 -17.19 -4.94
N ASN A 32 8.28 -16.43 -5.71
CA ASN A 32 8.88 -15.19 -5.27
C ASN A 32 8.07 -13.96 -5.75
N TYR A 33 8.44 -12.78 -5.26
CA TYR A 33 7.81 -11.51 -5.66
C TYR A 33 7.81 -11.29 -7.17
N TYR A 34 8.90 -11.60 -7.88
CA TYR A 34 9.03 -11.33 -9.31
C TYR A 34 8.08 -12.18 -10.16
N GLU A 35 7.91 -13.45 -9.80
CA GLU A 35 6.97 -14.35 -10.45
C GLU A 35 5.53 -13.86 -10.25
N GLN A 36 5.17 -13.50 -9.02
CA GLN A 36 3.86 -12.95 -8.69
C GLN A 36 3.58 -11.62 -9.40
N ALA A 37 4.59 -10.75 -9.55
CA ALA A 37 4.46 -9.49 -10.26
C ALA A 37 4.22 -9.67 -11.77
N LYS A 38 4.91 -10.64 -12.39
CA LYS A 38 4.67 -11.03 -13.80
C LYS A 38 3.25 -11.56 -13.96
N GLU A 39 2.83 -12.43 -13.07
CA GLU A 39 1.50 -13.00 -13.08
C GLU A 39 0.41 -11.94 -12.87
N LEU A 40 0.56 -11.02 -11.92
CA LEU A 40 -0.35 -9.89 -11.72
C LEU A 40 -0.49 -9.07 -13.01
N THR A 41 0.61 -8.91 -13.77
CA THR A 41 0.59 -8.18 -15.05
C THR A 41 -0.19 -8.96 -16.10
N ALA A 42 -0.06 -10.29 -16.15
CA ALA A 42 -0.84 -11.15 -17.03
C ALA A 42 -2.33 -11.16 -16.65
N MET A 43 -2.64 -11.28 -15.36
CA MET A 43 -4.03 -11.22 -14.86
C MET A 43 -4.75 -9.95 -15.28
N LYS A 44 -4.10 -8.79 -15.23
CA LYS A 44 -4.70 -7.52 -15.67
C LYS A 44 -5.10 -7.51 -17.14
N LYS A 45 -4.51 -8.34 -17.98
CA LYS A 45 -4.87 -8.44 -19.41
C LYS A 45 -6.14 -9.25 -19.62
N THR A 46 -6.44 -10.16 -18.70
CA THR A 46 -7.64 -11.00 -18.74
C THR A 46 -8.88 -10.15 -18.45
N GLU A 47 -9.97 -10.43 -19.14
CA GLU A 47 -11.23 -9.71 -19.00
C GLU A 47 -11.79 -9.76 -17.58
N ALA A 48 -11.75 -10.93 -16.94
CA ALA A 48 -12.21 -11.15 -15.56
C ALA A 48 -11.56 -10.24 -14.52
N PHE A 49 -10.33 -9.76 -14.76
CA PHE A 49 -9.57 -8.90 -13.84
C PHE A 49 -9.24 -7.53 -14.43
N SER A 50 -9.92 -7.13 -15.51
CA SER A 50 -9.72 -5.84 -16.19
C SER A 50 -9.88 -4.64 -15.25
N TRP A 51 -10.75 -4.74 -14.25
CA TRP A 51 -10.98 -3.73 -13.23
C TRP A 51 -9.73 -3.37 -12.40
N LEU A 52 -8.74 -4.27 -12.31
CA LEU A 52 -7.44 -3.98 -11.69
C LEU A 52 -6.62 -2.94 -12.47
N LYS A 53 -6.95 -2.68 -13.74
CA LYS A 53 -6.31 -1.62 -14.53
C LYS A 53 -6.67 -0.22 -14.04
N GLU A 54 -7.81 -0.05 -13.38
CA GLU A 54 -8.26 1.22 -12.81
C GLU A 54 -7.40 1.65 -11.61
N ILE A 55 -6.76 0.69 -10.96
CA ILE A 55 -5.94 0.94 -9.78
C ILE A 55 -4.49 1.21 -10.19
N ASN A 56 -3.81 2.06 -9.44
CA ASN A 56 -2.39 2.32 -9.64
C ASN A 56 -1.59 1.02 -9.51
N SER A 57 -0.80 0.69 -10.55
CA SER A 57 0.00 -0.52 -10.60
C SER A 57 1.02 -0.62 -9.47
N GLN A 58 1.62 0.50 -9.06
CA GLN A 58 2.57 0.53 -7.95
C GLN A 58 1.92 0.17 -6.60
N THR A 59 0.67 0.61 -6.38
CA THR A 59 -0.09 0.24 -5.18
C THR A 59 -0.33 -1.27 -5.12
N LEU A 60 -0.67 -1.90 -6.25
CA LEU A 60 -0.86 -3.36 -6.32
C LEU A 60 0.45 -4.12 -6.17
N GLN A 61 1.55 -3.64 -6.76
CA GLN A 61 2.88 -4.22 -6.57
C GLN A 61 3.35 -4.09 -5.11
N HIS A 62 2.99 -2.99 -4.45
CA HIS A 62 3.29 -2.82 -3.03
C HIS A 62 2.58 -3.85 -2.15
N ALA A 63 1.35 -4.24 -2.51
CA ALA A 63 0.66 -5.34 -1.83
C ALA A 63 1.42 -6.67 -1.94
N LEU A 64 2.01 -6.98 -3.11
CA LEU A 64 2.86 -8.16 -3.29
C LEU A 64 4.16 -8.08 -2.49
N ARG A 65 4.80 -6.90 -2.44
CA ARG A 65 5.99 -6.69 -1.60
C ARG A 65 5.67 -6.88 -0.12
N HIS A 66 4.51 -6.42 0.31
CA HIS A 66 4.04 -6.62 1.68
C HIS A 66 3.84 -8.11 2.01
N LEU A 67 3.26 -8.87 1.08
CA LEU A 67 3.15 -10.32 1.18
C LEU A 67 4.52 -11.00 1.26
N GLU A 68 5.48 -10.62 0.40
CA GLU A 68 6.84 -11.14 0.43
C GLU A 68 7.52 -10.88 1.77
N THR A 69 7.42 -9.64 2.27
CA THR A 69 7.96 -9.26 3.58
C THR A 69 7.34 -10.09 4.72
N ALA A 70 6.03 -10.37 4.64
CA ALA A 70 5.35 -11.22 5.62
C ALA A 70 5.90 -12.64 5.62
N TYR A 71 6.15 -13.24 4.45
CA TYR A 71 6.78 -14.55 4.34
C TYR A 71 8.23 -14.56 4.82
N VAL A 72 9.04 -13.56 4.44
CA VAL A 72 10.42 -13.43 4.91
C VAL A 72 10.47 -13.34 6.45
N ASN A 73 9.58 -12.57 7.06
CA ASN A 73 9.52 -12.46 8.52
C ASN A 73 9.04 -13.76 9.18
N PHE A 74 8.13 -14.48 8.55
CA PHE A 74 7.70 -15.80 9.01
C PHE A 74 8.87 -16.80 9.00
N PHE A 75 9.59 -16.93 7.88
CA PHE A 75 10.74 -17.84 7.79
C PHE A 75 11.91 -17.46 8.71
N LYS A 76 12.02 -16.19 9.06
CA LYS A 76 12.98 -15.70 10.09
C LYS A 76 12.49 -15.91 11.52
N GLY A 77 11.33 -16.52 11.73
CA GLY A 77 10.75 -16.75 13.05
C GLY A 77 10.26 -15.49 13.78
N ARG A 78 10.18 -14.35 13.07
CA ARG A 78 9.80 -13.06 13.67
C ARG A 78 8.29 -12.88 13.81
N THR A 79 7.52 -13.51 12.92
CA THR A 79 6.06 -13.41 12.88
C THR A 79 5.41 -14.77 12.65
N ARG A 80 4.11 -14.84 12.94
CA ARG A 80 3.29 -16.00 12.57
C ARG A 80 3.06 -16.04 11.07
N PHE A 81 2.57 -17.19 10.58
CA PHE A 81 2.21 -17.37 9.16
C PHE A 81 1.27 -16.25 8.67
N PRO A 82 1.48 -15.71 7.46
CA PRO A 82 0.62 -14.68 6.89
C PRO A 82 -0.85 -15.07 6.87
N ARG A 83 -1.73 -14.15 7.25
CA ARG A 83 -3.18 -14.39 7.31
C ARG A 83 -3.89 -13.64 6.20
N PHE A 84 -5.05 -14.16 5.80
CA PHE A 84 -5.94 -13.45 4.88
C PHE A 84 -6.44 -12.14 5.49
N HIS A 85 -6.45 -11.10 4.68
CA HIS A 85 -7.00 -9.81 5.07
C HIS A 85 -8.52 -9.82 4.97
N SER A 86 -9.21 -9.39 6.02
CA SER A 86 -10.67 -9.25 6.08
C SER A 86 -11.09 -7.79 6.01
N LYS A 87 -12.25 -7.52 5.43
CA LYS A 87 -12.86 -6.18 5.43
C LYS A 87 -13.16 -5.68 6.84
N LYS A 88 -13.52 -6.61 7.75
CA LYS A 88 -13.91 -6.28 9.14
C LYS A 88 -12.77 -5.65 9.97
N HIS A 89 -11.54 -5.93 9.62
CA HIS A 89 -10.37 -5.42 10.36
C HIS A 89 -9.81 -4.11 9.79
N GLY A 90 -10.56 -3.46 8.89
CA GLY A 90 -10.06 -2.29 8.19
C GLY A 90 -9.07 -2.67 7.09
N GLY A 91 -8.12 -1.80 6.83
CA GLY A 91 -7.09 -2.06 5.81
C GLY A 91 -6.19 -0.86 5.59
N SER A 92 -5.15 -1.07 4.82
CA SER A 92 -4.27 0.00 4.37
C SER A 92 -3.74 -0.30 2.98
N PHE A 93 -3.41 0.76 2.24
CA PHE A 93 -2.64 0.65 1.01
C PHE A 93 -1.62 1.78 0.91
N ALA A 94 -0.49 1.50 0.30
CA ALA A 94 0.55 2.49 0.09
C ALA A 94 0.55 2.99 -1.35
N VAL A 95 0.85 4.27 -1.51
CA VAL A 95 1.13 4.94 -2.78
C VAL A 95 2.57 5.44 -2.72
N PRO A 96 3.53 4.67 -3.22
CA PRO A 96 4.95 4.96 -3.01
C PRO A 96 5.46 6.14 -3.83
N GLN A 97 4.78 6.49 -4.94
CA GLN A 97 5.23 7.55 -5.86
C GLN A 97 4.05 8.20 -6.59
N HIS A 98 4.33 9.36 -7.19
CA HIS A 98 3.41 10.10 -8.08
C HIS A 98 2.11 10.56 -7.42
N PHE A 99 2.09 10.75 -6.10
CA PHE A 99 1.02 11.48 -5.44
C PHE A 99 1.43 12.94 -5.22
N LYS A 100 0.44 13.82 -5.18
CA LYS A 100 0.64 15.24 -4.91
C LYS A 100 -0.22 15.67 -3.73
N VAL A 101 0.28 16.64 -2.97
CA VAL A 101 -0.46 17.28 -1.89
C VAL A 101 -0.56 18.77 -2.22
N GLU A 102 -1.78 19.25 -2.39
CA GLU A 102 -2.07 20.65 -2.69
C GLU A 102 -3.07 21.19 -1.67
N GLY A 103 -2.61 22.05 -0.77
CA GLY A 103 -3.42 22.54 0.34
C GLY A 103 -3.98 21.38 1.19
N ASN A 104 -5.29 21.25 1.23
CA ASN A 104 -6.01 20.19 1.96
C ASN A 104 -6.51 19.07 1.04
N ARG A 105 -5.89 18.89 -0.12
CA ARG A 105 -6.23 17.82 -1.07
C ARG A 105 -5.03 16.97 -1.43
N ILE A 106 -5.27 15.66 -1.56
CA ILE A 106 -4.30 14.67 -2.02
C ILE A 106 -4.77 14.15 -3.37
N PHE A 107 -3.84 14.14 -4.33
CA PHE A 107 -4.06 13.58 -5.65
C PHE A 107 -3.29 12.28 -5.78
N ILE A 108 -4.02 11.19 -5.99
CA ILE A 108 -3.47 9.85 -6.20
C ILE A 108 -3.57 9.52 -7.69
N PRO A 109 -2.55 8.92 -8.32
CA PRO A 109 -2.61 8.51 -9.71
C PRO A 109 -3.84 7.61 -9.97
N LYS A 110 -4.53 7.89 -11.08
CA LYS A 110 -5.78 7.22 -11.49
C LYS A 110 -7.00 7.49 -10.57
N PHE A 111 -6.88 8.38 -9.61
CA PHE A 111 -7.99 8.81 -8.77
C PHE A 111 -8.44 10.21 -9.20
N LYS A 112 -9.63 10.31 -9.80
CA LYS A 112 -10.18 11.59 -10.25
C LYS A 112 -10.65 12.46 -9.08
N GLY A 113 -10.33 13.75 -9.11
CA GLY A 113 -10.95 14.75 -8.25
C GLY A 113 -10.23 15.08 -6.93
N GLY A 114 -9.13 14.39 -6.59
CA GLY A 114 -8.42 14.64 -5.32
C GLY A 114 -9.25 14.27 -4.08
N ILE A 115 -8.59 13.94 -2.99
CA ILE A 115 -9.22 13.56 -1.73
C ILE A 115 -8.99 14.67 -0.72
N ARG A 116 -10.05 15.20 -0.13
CA ARG A 116 -9.93 16.18 0.97
C ARG A 116 -9.46 15.48 2.24
N PHE A 117 -8.60 16.11 3.00
CA PHE A 117 -8.14 15.63 4.29
C PHE A 117 -7.97 16.79 5.28
N ALA A 118 -8.16 16.51 6.56
CA ALA A 118 -7.83 17.44 7.62
C ALA A 118 -6.33 17.34 7.92
N LYS A 119 -5.63 18.42 7.65
CA LYS A 119 -4.18 18.49 7.82
C LYS A 119 -3.86 18.72 9.30
N SER A 120 -3.08 17.83 9.91
CA SER A 120 -2.65 17.96 11.30
C SER A 120 -1.41 18.84 11.45
N GLN A 121 -0.54 18.83 10.43
CA GLN A 121 0.67 19.66 10.35
C GLN A 121 1.08 19.88 8.90
N ASP A 122 1.92 20.88 8.66
CA ASP A 122 2.44 21.15 7.32
C ASP A 122 3.40 20.06 6.87
N VAL A 123 3.23 19.62 5.62
CA VAL A 123 4.12 18.64 5.00
C VAL A 123 5.28 19.41 4.36
N LEU A 124 6.43 19.40 5.05
CA LEU A 124 7.64 20.06 4.59
C LEU A 124 8.62 19.03 4.03
N GLY A 125 9.22 19.33 2.87
CA GLY A 125 10.23 18.50 2.24
C GLY A 125 9.73 17.67 1.06
N GLU A 126 10.58 16.74 0.61
CA GLU A 126 10.29 15.88 -0.54
C GLU A 126 9.36 14.73 -0.14
N LEU A 127 8.24 14.59 -0.84
CA LEU A 127 7.28 13.51 -0.60
C LEU A 127 7.87 12.16 -1.03
N ARG A 128 7.97 11.21 -0.12
CA ARG A 128 8.55 9.88 -0.38
C ARG A 128 7.51 8.79 -0.51
N ASN A 129 6.60 8.70 0.43
CA ASN A 129 5.59 7.65 0.48
C ASN A 129 4.33 8.16 1.17
N MET A 130 3.21 7.62 0.78
CA MET A 130 1.92 7.87 1.42
C MET A 130 1.22 6.54 1.69
N THR A 131 0.66 6.42 2.89
CA THR A 131 -0.18 5.28 3.27
C THR A 131 -1.56 5.78 3.63
N VAL A 132 -2.57 5.21 3.00
CA VAL A 132 -3.98 5.43 3.32
C VAL A 132 -4.49 4.24 4.10
N SER A 133 -5.14 4.48 5.22
CA SER A 133 -5.71 3.43 6.07
C SER A 133 -7.17 3.71 6.39
N VAL A 134 -7.92 2.62 6.61
CA VAL A 134 -9.30 2.66 7.08
C VAL A 134 -9.43 1.82 8.33
N THR A 135 -10.05 2.37 9.36
CA THR A 135 -10.34 1.64 10.60
C THR A 135 -11.58 0.76 10.44
N PRO A 136 -11.80 -0.22 11.33
CA PRO A 136 -13.05 -0.99 11.37
C PRO A 136 -14.30 -0.11 11.50
N GLY A 137 -14.19 1.03 12.17
CA GLY A 137 -15.26 2.02 12.32
C GLY A 137 -15.47 2.94 11.11
N GLY A 138 -14.81 2.68 9.96
CA GLY A 138 -14.99 3.44 8.72
C GLY A 138 -14.27 4.79 8.67
N LYS A 139 -13.44 5.13 9.65
CA LYS A 139 -12.64 6.37 9.63
C LYS A 139 -11.40 6.18 8.76
N TYR A 140 -11.13 7.16 7.92
CA TYR A 140 -9.99 7.16 7.01
C TYR A 140 -8.86 8.04 7.55
N TYR A 141 -7.64 7.55 7.41
CA TYR A 141 -6.42 8.27 7.78
C TYR A 141 -5.42 8.24 6.63
N VAL A 142 -4.65 9.30 6.51
CA VAL A 142 -3.51 9.35 5.61
C VAL A 142 -2.24 9.64 6.42
N CYS A 143 -1.22 8.85 6.17
CA CYS A 143 0.11 9.05 6.69
C CYS A 143 1.04 9.38 5.53
N ILE A 144 1.67 10.54 5.56
CA ILE A 144 2.58 11.03 4.51
C ILE A 144 3.99 11.03 5.08
N MET A 145 4.88 10.35 4.41
CA MET A 145 6.31 10.38 4.70
C MET A 145 6.97 11.42 3.79
N ALA A 146 7.51 12.47 4.39
CA ALA A 146 8.32 13.46 3.72
C ALA A 146 9.74 13.45 4.28
N GLN A 147 10.72 13.59 3.41
CA GLN A 147 12.12 13.73 3.78
C GLN A 147 12.47 15.22 3.75
N SER A 148 12.84 15.79 4.90
CA SER A 148 13.37 17.13 4.94
C SER A 148 14.69 17.16 4.18
N MET A 149 14.84 18.11 3.28
CA MET A 149 16.16 18.38 2.69
C MET A 149 17.11 18.77 3.83
N PRO A 150 18.32 18.19 3.90
CA PRO A 150 19.32 18.69 4.82
C PRO A 150 19.69 20.11 4.37
N THR A 151 19.11 21.10 5.01
CA THR A 151 19.72 22.43 5.01
C THR A 151 21.09 22.23 5.63
N LEU A 152 22.17 22.59 4.93
CA LEU A 152 23.54 22.60 5.41
C LEU A 152 23.61 23.41 6.71
N ARG A 153 23.31 22.76 7.84
CA ARG A 153 23.59 23.23 9.19
C ARG A 153 23.79 21.99 10.08
N LEU A 154 25.06 21.80 10.41
CA LEU A 154 25.58 21.11 11.60
C LEU A 154 24.62 20.19 12.36
N VAL A 155 24.92 18.89 12.25
CA VAL A 155 24.80 17.85 13.30
C VAL A 155 23.60 17.96 14.23
N PHE A 156 22.51 17.27 13.88
CA PHE A 156 21.73 16.45 14.82
C PHE A 156 20.87 15.50 13.98
N SER A 157 21.03 14.21 14.20
CA SER A 157 20.23 13.15 13.59
C SER A 157 18.76 13.31 13.98
N LYS A 158 17.91 13.76 13.06
CA LYS A 158 16.46 13.66 13.21
C LYS A 158 15.93 12.56 12.30
N SER A 159 15.32 11.58 12.92
CA SER A 159 14.51 10.53 12.30
C SER A 159 13.43 11.12 11.36
N PRO A 160 13.02 10.40 10.28
CA PRO A 160 12.00 10.87 9.37
C PRO A 160 10.68 11.12 10.09
N THR A 161 10.15 12.30 9.96
CA THR A 161 8.86 12.69 10.56
C THR A 161 7.72 12.05 9.76
N SER A 162 6.99 11.14 10.41
CA SER A 162 5.76 10.56 9.87
C SER A 162 4.58 11.41 10.31
N THR A 163 3.87 11.98 9.34
CA THR A 163 2.67 12.80 9.59
C THR A 163 1.42 11.98 9.31
N CYS A 164 0.59 11.77 10.31
CA CYS A 164 -0.69 11.08 10.20
C CYS A 164 -1.85 12.08 10.32
N ALA A 165 -2.74 12.12 9.34
CA ALA A 165 -3.87 13.05 9.28
C ALA A 165 -5.19 12.34 8.94
N MET A 166 -6.31 12.88 9.43
CA MET A 166 -7.66 12.34 9.22
C MET A 166 -8.23 12.78 7.87
N MET A 167 -8.80 11.84 7.12
CA MET A 167 -9.50 12.11 5.86
C MET A 167 -10.97 12.41 6.10
N GLN A 168 -11.47 13.46 5.46
CA GLN A 168 -12.90 13.76 5.37
C GLN A 168 -13.42 13.25 4.02
N THR A 169 -14.43 12.42 4.05
CA THR A 169 -15.15 11.90 2.87
C THR A 169 -16.20 12.88 2.38
#